data_0cc8229a9093b50b7699f0a92420a42a
#
_entry.id   0cc8229a9093b50b7699f0a92420a42a
#
_cell.length_a   1.000
_cell.length_b   1.000
_cell.length_c   1.000
_cell.angle_alpha   90.00
_cell.angle_beta   90.00
_cell.angle_gamma   90.00
#
_symmetry.space_group_name_H-M   'P 1'
#
loop_
_entity.id
_entity.type
_entity.pdbx_description
1 polymer ?
#
loop_
_entity_poly.entity_id
_entity_poly.type
_entity_poly.pdbx_seq_one_letter_code
_entity_poly.pdbx_strand_id
1 'polypeptide(L)'
;MKAILVANPKGGCGKTTLATNLAAFLAGQNEQVMLWDLDRQKSSLEWLGLRPAELPRIARLDDQGDGFKQHHDNAWLIVDSPAGLHGKNLSHALKPVHKVVVPVQPSLFDMAATRDFLETLIEEKAVRKHKAFIGIIGMRVDARTKAAATLEAFLSQFELPVLAYLRDTQTYPNAAFNGRGIFDLPRYLSERDVEQWQPLLEWVLRED
;
A
#
# COMPACT_ATOMS: atom_id res chain seq x y z
N MET A 1 15.60 5.53 -7.63
CA MET A 1 14.54 5.54 -6.59
C MET A 1 13.46 4.54 -6.97
N LYS A 2 13.07 3.65 -6.06
CA LYS A 2 11.98 2.67 -6.23
C LYS A 2 10.70 3.26 -5.60
N ALA A 3 9.56 3.27 -6.31
CA ALA A 3 8.35 3.92 -5.82
C ALA A 3 7.13 3.00 -5.89
N ILE A 4 6.36 2.96 -4.81
CA ILE A 4 5.14 2.18 -4.65
C ILE A 4 3.97 3.12 -4.37
N LEU A 5 2.92 3.01 -5.16
CA LEU A 5 1.64 3.68 -4.91
C LEU A 5 0.65 2.71 -4.28
N VAL A 6 0.07 3.08 -3.15
CA VAL A 6 -1.07 2.36 -2.58
C VAL A 6 -2.34 3.10 -2.94
N ALA A 7 -3.19 2.52 -3.79
CA ALA A 7 -4.34 3.22 -4.36
C ALA A 7 -5.59 2.34 -4.48
N ASN A 8 -6.72 2.93 -4.11
CA ASN A 8 -8.08 2.46 -4.39
C ASN A 8 -9.04 3.64 -4.16
N PRO A 9 -10.08 3.83 -4.99
CA PRO A 9 -11.02 4.94 -4.86
C PRO A 9 -11.86 4.90 -3.58
N LYS A 10 -12.01 3.72 -2.95
CA LYS A 10 -12.81 3.58 -1.73
C LYS A 10 -12.09 4.13 -0.50
N GLY A 11 -12.86 4.85 0.33
CA GLY A 11 -12.45 5.17 1.69
C GLY A 11 -12.50 3.93 2.59
N GLY A 12 -11.54 3.82 3.54
CA GLY A 12 -11.54 2.74 4.54
C GLY A 12 -11.08 1.36 4.06
N CYS A 13 -10.68 1.19 2.79
CA CYS A 13 -10.22 -0.10 2.25
C CYS A 13 -8.82 -0.54 2.71
N GLY A 14 -8.09 0.28 3.50
CA GLY A 14 -6.81 -0.10 4.10
C GLY A 14 -5.57 0.51 3.43
N LYS A 15 -5.70 1.55 2.58
CA LYS A 15 -4.56 2.20 1.91
C LYS A 15 -3.48 2.65 2.89
N THR A 16 -3.85 3.48 3.85
CA THR A 16 -2.92 3.99 4.87
C THR A 16 -2.30 2.87 5.69
N THR A 17 -3.07 1.83 6.03
CA THR A 17 -2.54 0.64 6.73
C THR A 17 -1.45 -0.04 5.89
N LEU A 18 -1.66 -0.25 4.59
CA LEU A 18 -0.64 -0.84 3.72
C LEU A 18 0.56 0.09 3.56
N ALA A 19 0.34 1.38 3.31
CA ALA A 19 1.41 2.36 3.09
C ALA A 19 2.34 2.47 4.32
N THR A 20 1.78 2.62 5.52
CA THR A 20 2.55 2.74 6.76
C THR A 20 3.31 1.46 7.11
N ASN A 21 2.70 0.29 6.88
CA ASN A 21 3.36 -0.99 7.15
C ASN A 21 4.45 -1.31 6.11
N LEU A 22 4.27 -1.00 4.83
CA LEU A 22 5.32 -1.09 3.81
C LEU A 22 6.50 -0.19 4.15
N ALA A 23 6.23 1.06 4.55
CA ALA A 23 7.27 2.00 4.96
C ALA A 23 8.03 1.50 6.18
N ALA A 24 7.34 0.97 7.21
CA ALA A 24 7.96 0.40 8.41
C ALA A 24 8.82 -0.82 8.08
N PHE A 25 8.32 -1.73 7.22
CA PHE A 25 9.07 -2.90 6.77
C PHE A 25 10.37 -2.51 6.08
N LEU A 26 10.31 -1.66 5.06
CA LEU A 26 11.48 -1.24 4.29
C LEU A 26 12.50 -0.51 5.16
N ALA A 27 12.04 0.37 6.05
CA ALA A 27 12.93 1.04 7.01
C ALA A 27 13.61 0.02 7.95
N GLY A 28 12.89 -1.03 8.38
CA GLY A 28 13.43 -2.15 9.15
C GLY A 28 14.49 -2.99 8.42
N GLN A 29 14.49 -2.96 7.07
CA GLN A 29 15.54 -3.56 6.23
C GLN A 29 16.75 -2.64 6.01
N ASN A 30 16.87 -1.54 6.77
CA ASN A 30 17.87 -0.48 6.62
C ASN A 30 17.83 0.25 5.26
N GLU A 31 16.69 0.24 4.59
CA GLU A 31 16.45 1.02 3.38
C GLU A 31 16.18 2.49 3.72
N GLN A 32 16.54 3.39 2.83
CA GLN A 32 16.12 4.78 2.91
C GLN A 32 14.67 4.89 2.41
N VAL A 33 13.76 5.29 3.30
CA VAL A 33 12.32 5.32 3.00
C VAL A 33 11.76 6.71 3.14
N MET A 34 10.98 7.13 2.15
CA MET A 34 10.17 8.34 2.16
C MET A 34 8.69 7.98 2.10
N LEU A 35 7.87 8.70 2.85
CA LEU A 35 6.42 8.58 2.85
C LEU A 35 5.80 9.85 2.29
N TRP A 36 5.03 9.71 1.22
CA TRP A 36 4.28 10.80 0.58
C TRP A 36 2.79 10.55 0.72
N ASP A 37 2.15 11.39 1.50
CA ASP A 37 0.71 11.33 1.75
C ASP A 37 -0.01 12.33 0.85
N LEU A 38 -0.76 11.83 -0.12
CA LEU A 38 -1.56 12.63 -1.05
C LEU A 38 -2.98 12.89 -0.53
N ASP A 39 -3.40 12.24 0.58
CA ASP A 39 -4.72 12.46 1.16
C ASP A 39 -4.77 13.80 1.92
N ARG A 40 -5.88 14.49 1.83
CA ARG A 40 -6.12 15.74 2.58
C ARG A 40 -6.14 15.52 4.09
N GLN A 41 -6.50 14.32 4.54
CA GLN A 41 -6.54 13.94 5.95
C GLN A 41 -5.14 13.75 6.54
N LYS A 42 -4.12 13.51 5.72
CA LYS A 42 -2.73 13.30 6.14
C LYS A 42 -2.54 12.21 7.21
N SER A 43 -3.35 11.16 7.16
CA SER A 43 -3.37 10.10 8.20
C SER A 43 -2.04 9.33 8.30
N SER A 44 -1.35 9.08 7.18
CA SER A 44 -0.04 8.43 7.23
C SER A 44 1.06 9.35 7.78
N LEU A 45 0.92 10.67 7.60
CA LEU A 45 1.83 11.64 8.22
C LEU A 45 1.52 11.84 9.72
N GLU A 46 0.26 11.76 10.15
CA GLU A 46 -0.08 11.72 11.58
C GLU A 46 0.56 10.51 12.26
N TRP A 47 0.42 9.32 11.64
CA TRP A 47 1.10 8.11 12.10
C TRP A 47 2.63 8.29 12.16
N LEU A 48 3.22 8.91 11.14
CA LEU A 48 4.66 9.17 11.11
C LEU A 48 5.10 10.11 12.25
N GLY A 49 4.26 11.08 12.61
CA GLY A 49 4.49 11.98 13.75
C GLY A 49 4.48 11.28 15.12
N LEU A 50 3.80 10.13 15.21
CA LEU A 50 3.78 9.30 16.43
C LEU A 50 4.92 8.28 16.47
N ARG A 51 5.70 8.11 15.38
CA ARG A 51 6.72 7.07 15.28
C ARG A 51 7.82 7.28 16.32
N PRO A 52 8.11 6.26 17.16
CA PRO A 52 9.16 6.31 18.16
C PRO A 52 10.54 6.57 17.55
N ALA A 53 11.34 7.43 18.19
CA ALA A 53 12.65 7.82 17.69
C ALA A 53 13.69 6.68 17.66
N GLU A 54 13.47 5.63 18.45
CA GLU A 54 14.31 4.43 18.49
C GLU A 54 14.10 3.49 17.29
N LEU A 55 13.01 3.68 16.54
CA LEU A 55 12.72 2.88 15.33
C LEU A 55 13.43 3.45 14.10
N PRO A 56 13.70 2.62 13.07
CA PRO A 56 14.27 3.08 11.83
C PRO A 56 13.51 4.26 11.24
N ARG A 57 14.24 5.28 10.81
CA ARG A 57 13.68 6.55 10.34
C ARG A 57 12.98 6.37 9.01
N ILE A 58 11.80 7.01 8.89
CA ILE A 58 11.07 7.22 7.65
C ILE A 58 11.00 8.73 7.42
N ALA A 59 11.42 9.20 6.26
CA ALA A 59 11.38 10.63 5.94
C ALA A 59 9.99 11.01 5.40
N ARG A 60 9.53 12.21 5.76
CA ARG A 60 8.34 12.81 5.17
C ARG A 60 8.72 13.44 3.83
N LEU A 61 7.91 13.23 2.79
CA LEU A 61 7.98 13.99 1.55
C LEU A 61 6.83 15.00 1.51
N ASP A 62 7.15 16.27 1.27
CA ASP A 62 6.18 17.36 1.17
C ASP A 62 5.75 17.59 -0.29
N ASP A 63 4.51 18.12 -0.47
CA ASP A 63 3.84 18.31 -1.77
C ASP A 63 4.55 19.30 -2.73
N GLN A 64 5.58 20.03 -2.28
CA GLN A 64 6.27 21.04 -3.07
C GLN A 64 7.28 20.48 -4.11
N GLY A 65 7.37 19.16 -4.23
CA GLY A 65 8.06 18.49 -5.36
C GLY A 65 9.58 18.63 -5.43
N ASP A 66 10.20 19.52 -4.70
CA ASP A 66 11.65 19.72 -4.72
C ASP A 66 12.42 18.60 -4.00
N GLY A 67 11.75 17.87 -3.14
CA GLY A 67 12.29 16.69 -2.45
C GLY A 67 12.69 15.54 -3.37
N PHE A 68 12.02 15.37 -4.51
CA PHE A 68 12.33 14.29 -5.46
C PHE A 68 13.73 14.35 -6.04
N LYS A 69 14.29 15.56 -6.21
CA LYS A 69 15.58 15.78 -6.87
C LYS A 69 16.79 15.63 -5.94
N GLN A 70 16.57 15.61 -4.63
CA GLN A 70 17.65 15.57 -3.62
C GLN A 70 17.87 14.18 -3.00
N HIS A 71 17.03 13.18 -3.34
CA HIS A 71 17.10 11.86 -2.73
C HIS A 71 17.85 10.87 -3.61
N HIS A 72 18.70 10.08 -2.95
CA HIS A 72 19.60 9.11 -3.57
C HIS A 72 18.88 8.10 -4.46
N ASP A 73 19.55 7.65 -5.53
CA ASP A 73 19.03 6.72 -6.53
C ASP A 73 18.47 5.40 -5.95
N ASN A 74 18.87 5.02 -4.74
CA ASN A 74 18.48 3.77 -4.07
C ASN A 74 17.38 3.93 -3.00
N ALA A 75 16.75 5.11 -2.86
CA ALA A 75 15.70 5.30 -1.87
C ALA A 75 14.34 4.72 -2.33
N TRP A 76 13.51 4.32 -1.36
CA TRP A 76 12.12 3.92 -1.56
C TRP A 76 11.17 5.10 -1.32
N LEU A 77 10.18 5.22 -2.18
CA LEU A 77 9.07 6.15 -2.01
C LEU A 77 7.77 5.37 -1.86
N ILE A 78 7.11 5.53 -0.73
CA ILE A 78 5.76 4.99 -0.49
C ILE A 78 4.76 6.13 -0.62
N VAL A 79 3.79 5.97 -1.51
CA VAL A 79 2.76 6.97 -1.79
C VAL A 79 1.42 6.46 -1.26
N ASP A 80 0.89 7.14 -0.25
CA ASP A 80 -0.47 6.90 0.27
C ASP A 80 -1.47 7.80 -0.46
N SER A 81 -2.41 7.20 -1.19
CA SER A 81 -3.33 7.95 -2.03
C SER A 81 -4.64 8.31 -1.33
N PRO A 82 -5.28 9.43 -1.72
CA PRO A 82 -6.61 9.76 -1.24
C PRO A 82 -7.67 8.77 -1.77
N ALA A 83 -8.82 8.76 -1.12
CA ALA A 83 -10.02 8.21 -1.72
C ALA A 83 -10.40 9.01 -2.99
N GLY A 84 -10.89 8.31 -4.02
CA GLY A 84 -11.31 8.97 -5.26
C GLY A 84 -10.16 9.45 -6.16
N LEU A 85 -8.97 8.87 -6.04
CA LEU A 85 -7.85 9.16 -6.95
C LEU A 85 -8.23 8.74 -8.39
N HIS A 86 -8.32 9.69 -9.32
CA HIS A 86 -8.71 9.46 -10.72
C HIS A 86 -8.15 10.52 -11.68
N GLY A 87 -8.28 10.27 -12.99
CA GLY A 87 -7.95 11.19 -14.07
C GLY A 87 -6.52 11.75 -13.98
N LYS A 88 -6.35 13.05 -14.14
CA LYS A 88 -5.04 13.70 -14.15
C LYS A 88 -4.26 13.50 -12.85
N ASN A 89 -4.94 13.40 -11.71
CA ASN A 89 -4.30 13.16 -10.42
C ASN A 89 -3.73 11.75 -10.32
N LEU A 90 -4.45 10.74 -10.84
CA LEU A 90 -3.95 9.37 -10.94
C LEU A 90 -2.73 9.31 -11.86
N SER A 91 -2.83 9.85 -13.07
CA SER A 91 -1.71 9.90 -14.02
C SER A 91 -0.49 10.65 -13.45
N HIS A 92 -0.71 11.69 -12.62
CA HIS A 92 0.38 12.40 -11.95
C HIS A 92 1.04 11.54 -10.85
N ALA A 93 0.24 10.90 -10.01
CA ALA A 93 0.73 10.03 -8.95
C ALA A 93 1.53 8.83 -9.51
N LEU A 94 1.15 8.31 -10.67
CA LEU A 94 1.82 7.20 -11.35
C LEU A 94 3.17 7.55 -11.99
N LYS A 95 3.51 8.84 -12.17
CA LYS A 95 4.75 9.21 -12.87
C LYS A 95 6.02 8.62 -12.26
N PRO A 96 6.24 8.68 -10.93
CA PRO A 96 7.42 8.11 -10.29
C PRO A 96 7.29 6.62 -9.98
N VAL A 97 6.11 6.01 -10.19
CA VAL A 97 5.72 4.73 -9.61
C VAL A 97 6.16 3.55 -10.48
N HIS A 98 6.71 2.51 -9.84
CA HIS A 98 7.07 1.24 -10.45
C HIS A 98 6.08 0.12 -10.05
N LYS A 99 5.49 0.20 -8.86
CA LYS A 99 4.53 -0.79 -8.36
C LYS A 99 3.29 -0.11 -7.79
N VAL A 100 2.11 -0.64 -8.12
CA VAL A 100 0.82 -0.19 -7.58
C VAL A 100 0.22 -1.31 -6.77
N VAL A 101 -0.04 -1.05 -5.49
CA VAL A 101 -0.71 -1.98 -4.57
C VAL A 101 -2.16 -1.55 -4.40
N VAL A 102 -3.09 -2.42 -4.75
CA VAL A 102 -4.52 -2.13 -4.72
C VAL A 102 -5.20 -2.95 -3.61
N PRO A 103 -5.49 -2.34 -2.44
CA PRO A 103 -6.28 -2.99 -1.39
C PRO A 103 -7.75 -3.10 -1.78
N VAL A 104 -8.38 -4.24 -1.52
CA VAL A 104 -9.81 -4.46 -1.72
C VAL A 104 -10.41 -5.26 -0.58
N GLN A 105 -11.59 -4.87 -0.10
CA GLN A 105 -12.32 -5.60 0.95
C GLN A 105 -13.36 -6.54 0.34
N PRO A 106 -13.74 -7.63 1.05
CA PRO A 106 -14.75 -8.59 0.62
C PRO A 106 -16.16 -8.03 0.82
N SER A 107 -16.47 -6.89 0.18
CA SER A 107 -17.78 -6.28 0.16
C SER A 107 -18.22 -5.94 -1.27
N LEU A 108 -19.52 -6.03 -1.53
CA LEU A 108 -20.10 -5.73 -2.85
C LEU A 108 -19.67 -4.34 -3.36
N PHE A 109 -19.76 -3.32 -2.49
CA PHE A 109 -19.46 -1.94 -2.87
C PHE A 109 -17.97 -1.68 -3.08
N ASP A 110 -17.11 -2.36 -2.33
CA ASP A 110 -15.66 -2.26 -2.52
C ASP A 110 -15.25 -2.93 -3.83
N MET A 111 -15.76 -4.13 -4.09
CA MET A 111 -15.49 -4.86 -5.34
C MET A 111 -15.97 -4.08 -6.58
N ALA A 112 -17.18 -3.51 -6.55
CA ALA A 112 -17.70 -2.73 -7.66
C ALA A 112 -16.81 -1.51 -7.98
N ALA A 113 -16.47 -0.71 -6.95
CA ALA A 113 -15.59 0.45 -7.14
C ALA A 113 -14.17 0.06 -7.55
N THR A 114 -13.68 -1.08 -7.08
CA THR A 114 -12.35 -1.59 -7.45
C THR A 114 -12.33 -2.07 -8.90
N ARG A 115 -13.42 -2.64 -9.44
CA ARG A 115 -13.51 -3.03 -10.84
C ARG A 115 -13.24 -1.84 -11.77
N ASP A 116 -14.02 -0.79 -11.62
CA ASP A 116 -13.91 0.41 -12.46
C ASP A 116 -12.50 1.05 -12.34
N PHE A 117 -11.93 0.98 -11.14
CA PHE A 117 -10.59 1.48 -10.90
C PHE A 117 -9.50 0.63 -11.56
N LEU A 118 -9.57 -0.69 -11.48
CA LEU A 118 -8.62 -1.60 -12.13
C LEU A 118 -8.68 -1.45 -13.65
N GLU A 119 -9.87 -1.37 -14.24
CA GLU A 119 -10.04 -1.11 -15.67
C GLU A 119 -9.36 0.21 -16.08
N THR A 120 -9.60 1.29 -15.32
CA THR A 120 -8.93 2.58 -15.52
C THR A 120 -7.41 2.48 -15.37
N LEU A 121 -6.94 1.77 -14.35
CA LEU A 121 -5.52 1.66 -14.03
C LEU A 121 -4.73 0.88 -15.09
N ILE A 122 -5.32 -0.19 -15.64
CA ILE A 122 -4.73 -0.99 -16.73
C ILE A 122 -4.54 -0.13 -17.98
N GLU A 123 -5.43 0.81 -18.26
CA GLU A 123 -5.35 1.71 -19.42
C GLU A 123 -4.35 2.86 -19.22
N GLU A 124 -3.88 3.09 -18.01
CA GLU A 124 -2.88 4.15 -17.76
C GLU A 124 -1.56 3.87 -18.49
N LYS A 125 -0.99 4.94 -19.05
CA LYS A 125 0.22 4.85 -19.89
C LYS A 125 1.42 4.19 -19.17
N ALA A 126 1.54 4.39 -17.85
CA ALA A 126 2.61 3.80 -17.05
C ALA A 126 2.49 2.27 -17.00
N VAL A 127 1.27 1.74 -16.84
CA VAL A 127 0.97 0.31 -16.79
C VAL A 127 1.10 -0.31 -18.19
N ARG A 128 0.42 0.27 -19.19
CA ARG A 128 0.49 -0.22 -20.59
C ARG A 128 1.89 -0.28 -21.18
N LYS A 129 2.81 0.55 -20.68
CA LYS A 129 4.23 0.54 -21.11
C LYS A 129 5.13 -0.28 -20.22
N HIS A 130 4.58 -1.12 -19.36
CA HIS A 130 5.32 -1.95 -18.39
C HIS A 130 6.30 -1.14 -17.52
N LYS A 131 5.95 0.11 -17.18
CA LYS A 131 6.72 0.95 -16.25
C LYS A 131 6.20 0.86 -14.83
N ALA A 132 4.94 0.42 -14.66
CA ALA A 132 4.32 0.18 -13.36
C ALA A 132 3.57 -1.16 -13.42
N PHE A 133 3.76 -1.98 -12.38
CA PHE A 133 3.13 -3.27 -12.21
C PHE A 133 2.06 -3.19 -11.13
N ILE A 134 0.95 -3.91 -11.31
CA ILE A 134 -0.19 -3.90 -10.37
C ILE A 134 -0.17 -5.19 -9.56
N GLY A 135 -0.34 -5.07 -8.24
CA GLY A 135 -0.59 -6.20 -7.33
C GLY A 135 -1.80 -5.92 -6.45
N ILE A 136 -2.63 -6.91 -6.23
CA ILE A 136 -3.88 -6.80 -5.47
C ILE A 136 -3.71 -7.42 -4.09
N ILE A 137 -4.29 -6.78 -3.08
CA ILE A 137 -4.32 -7.26 -1.69
C ILE A 137 -5.76 -7.34 -1.21
N GLY A 138 -6.22 -8.55 -0.85
CA GLY A 138 -7.46 -8.71 -0.10
C GLY A 138 -7.29 -8.24 1.34
N MET A 139 -8.10 -7.27 1.76
CA MET A 139 -8.05 -6.69 3.10
C MET A 139 -9.21 -7.19 3.97
N ARG A 140 -8.95 -7.42 5.26
CA ARG A 140 -9.95 -7.88 6.24
C ARG A 140 -10.66 -9.16 5.80
N VAL A 141 -9.90 -10.12 5.29
CA VAL A 141 -10.44 -11.37 4.75
C VAL A 141 -10.45 -12.46 5.82
N ASP A 142 -11.64 -12.99 6.15
CA ASP A 142 -11.75 -14.27 6.84
C ASP A 142 -12.01 -15.36 5.79
N ALA A 143 -11.01 -16.19 5.53
CA ALA A 143 -11.01 -17.23 4.50
C ALA A 143 -12.16 -18.23 4.62
N ARG A 144 -12.81 -18.32 5.81
CA ARG A 144 -13.93 -19.24 6.07
C ARG A 144 -15.28 -18.69 5.62
N THR A 145 -15.33 -17.44 5.13
CA THR A 145 -16.59 -16.76 4.82
C THR A 145 -16.94 -16.85 3.34
N LYS A 146 -18.26 -16.78 3.04
CA LYS A 146 -18.74 -16.62 1.66
C LYS A 146 -18.22 -15.33 1.01
N ALA A 147 -18.03 -14.28 1.80
CA ALA A 147 -17.50 -13.00 1.31
C ALA A 147 -16.07 -13.16 0.79
N ALA A 148 -15.23 -13.95 1.46
CA ALA A 148 -13.88 -14.27 0.98
C ALA A 148 -13.92 -15.02 -0.36
N ALA A 149 -14.76 -16.08 -0.47
CA ALA A 149 -14.92 -16.81 -1.72
C ALA A 149 -15.45 -15.93 -2.86
N THR A 150 -16.36 -15.00 -2.56
CA THR A 150 -16.87 -14.03 -3.53
C THR A 150 -15.78 -13.06 -3.98
N LEU A 151 -14.92 -12.59 -3.07
CA LEU A 151 -13.78 -11.75 -3.40
C LEU A 151 -12.79 -12.49 -4.31
N GLU A 152 -12.46 -13.73 -3.98
CA GLU A 152 -11.56 -14.56 -4.80
C GLU A 152 -12.10 -14.76 -6.21
N ALA A 153 -13.39 -15.13 -6.34
CA ALA A 153 -14.06 -15.26 -7.64
C ALA A 153 -14.14 -13.94 -8.42
N PHE A 154 -14.27 -12.81 -7.74
CA PHE A 154 -14.21 -11.48 -8.35
C PHE A 154 -12.80 -11.18 -8.87
N LEU A 155 -11.77 -11.39 -8.06
CA LEU A 155 -10.39 -11.07 -8.42
C LEU A 155 -9.84 -11.98 -9.52
N SER A 156 -10.30 -13.23 -9.62
CA SER A 156 -9.93 -14.15 -10.70
C SER A 156 -10.38 -13.71 -12.10
N GLN A 157 -11.27 -12.72 -12.20
CA GLN A 157 -11.70 -12.14 -13.49
C GLN A 157 -10.64 -11.20 -14.10
N PHE A 158 -9.64 -10.79 -13.32
CA PHE A 158 -8.56 -9.92 -13.76
C PHE A 158 -7.29 -10.74 -13.93
N GLU A 159 -6.55 -10.48 -15.00
CA GLU A 159 -5.22 -11.06 -15.23
C GLU A 159 -4.14 -10.31 -14.41
N LEU A 160 -4.41 -10.12 -13.12
CA LEU A 160 -3.54 -9.40 -12.18
C LEU A 160 -3.22 -10.29 -10.98
N PRO A 161 -1.98 -10.25 -10.47
CA PRO A 161 -1.60 -11.05 -9.32
C PRO A 161 -2.31 -10.59 -8.04
N VAL A 162 -2.96 -11.54 -7.36
CA VAL A 162 -3.41 -11.37 -5.98
C VAL A 162 -2.29 -11.83 -5.07
N LEU A 163 -1.62 -10.88 -4.40
CA LEU A 163 -0.39 -11.13 -3.68
C LEU A 163 -0.62 -11.65 -2.26
N ALA A 164 -1.68 -11.19 -1.60
CA ALA A 164 -1.98 -11.60 -0.23
C ALA A 164 -3.46 -11.40 0.12
N TYR A 165 -3.91 -12.16 1.12
CA TYR A 165 -5.17 -11.92 1.84
C TYR A 165 -4.84 -11.64 3.30
N LEU A 166 -5.01 -10.40 3.73
CA LEU A 166 -4.73 -9.97 5.09
C LEU A 166 -6.00 -10.07 5.95
N ARG A 167 -5.89 -10.73 7.08
CA ARG A 167 -7.02 -10.95 8.00
C ARG A 167 -7.49 -9.66 8.68
N ASP A 168 -8.72 -9.65 9.15
CA ASP A 168 -9.20 -8.62 10.08
C ASP A 168 -8.63 -8.89 11.47
N THR A 169 -7.90 -7.94 12.02
CA THR A 169 -7.24 -8.05 13.33
C THR A 169 -7.02 -6.70 13.97
N GLN A 170 -7.03 -6.66 15.30
CA GLN A 170 -6.70 -5.47 16.07
C GLN A 170 -5.19 -5.16 16.11
N THR A 171 -4.34 -6.04 15.59
CA THR A 171 -2.89 -5.82 15.55
C THR A 171 -2.52 -4.54 14.81
N TYR A 172 -3.15 -4.29 13.65
CA TYR A 172 -2.89 -3.08 12.85
C TYR A 172 -3.27 -1.78 13.56
N PRO A 173 -4.52 -1.59 14.04
CA PRO A 173 -4.88 -0.35 14.73
C PRO A 173 -4.08 -0.15 16.02
N ASN A 174 -3.84 -1.22 16.80
CA ASN A 174 -3.07 -1.13 18.03
C ASN A 174 -1.61 -0.71 17.78
N ALA A 175 -0.98 -1.22 16.73
CA ALA A 175 0.35 -0.77 16.30
C ALA A 175 0.31 0.70 15.86
N ALA A 176 -0.67 1.08 15.03
CA ALA A 176 -0.79 2.41 14.47
C ALA A 176 -0.98 3.50 15.51
N PHE A 177 -1.73 3.26 16.60
CA PHE A 177 -1.87 4.19 17.73
C PHE A 177 -0.55 4.59 18.38
N ASN A 178 0.50 3.78 18.20
CA ASN A 178 1.83 4.01 18.74
C ASN A 178 2.87 4.36 17.64
N GLY A 179 2.43 4.77 16.46
CA GLY A 179 3.33 5.08 15.34
C GLY A 179 4.14 3.89 14.85
N ARG A 180 3.65 2.66 15.10
CA ARG A 180 4.31 1.41 14.73
C ARG A 180 3.59 0.72 13.58
N GLY A 181 4.34 -0.01 12.75
CA GLY A 181 3.79 -1.05 11.89
C GLY A 181 3.85 -2.42 12.57
N ILE A 182 3.25 -3.45 11.98
CA ILE A 182 3.29 -4.82 12.52
C ILE A 182 4.72 -5.38 12.56
N PHE A 183 5.61 -4.87 11.70
CA PHE A 183 7.03 -5.25 11.61
C PHE A 183 7.88 -4.65 12.72
N ASP A 184 7.39 -3.62 13.40
CA ASP A 184 8.03 -3.02 14.56
C ASP A 184 7.62 -3.70 15.88
N LEU A 185 6.68 -4.63 15.84
CA LEU A 185 6.18 -5.34 17.02
C LEU A 185 7.04 -6.57 17.35
N PRO A 186 7.07 -6.98 18.62
CA PRO A 186 7.62 -8.28 18.99
C PRO A 186 6.95 -9.43 18.21
N ARG A 187 7.74 -10.39 17.75
CA ARG A 187 7.29 -11.48 16.87
C ARG A 187 6.03 -12.20 17.38
N TYR A 188 5.97 -12.47 18.68
CA TYR A 188 4.83 -13.18 19.29
C TYR A 188 3.49 -12.44 19.17
N LEU A 189 3.49 -11.13 18.91
CA LEU A 189 2.29 -10.32 18.71
C LEU A 189 1.85 -10.23 17.23
N SER A 190 2.78 -10.38 16.30
CA SER A 190 2.54 -10.09 14.88
C SER A 190 2.90 -11.22 13.92
N GLU A 191 3.46 -12.35 14.39
CA GLU A 191 3.98 -13.42 13.53
C GLU A 191 2.99 -13.85 12.45
N ARG A 192 1.76 -14.17 12.84
CA ARG A 192 0.71 -14.58 11.90
C ARG A 192 0.35 -13.51 10.87
N ASP A 193 0.38 -12.24 11.27
CA ASP A 193 0.09 -11.12 10.38
C ASP A 193 1.26 -10.89 9.43
N VAL A 194 2.49 -10.94 9.93
CA VAL A 194 3.73 -10.83 9.13
C VAL A 194 3.83 -11.96 8.09
N GLU A 195 3.47 -13.19 8.44
CA GLU A 195 3.45 -14.31 7.49
C GLU A 195 2.53 -14.05 6.30
N GLN A 196 1.36 -13.43 6.51
CA GLN A 196 0.46 -13.08 5.41
C GLN A 196 1.02 -12.03 4.45
N TRP A 197 1.99 -11.24 4.88
CA TRP A 197 2.63 -10.22 4.05
C TRP A 197 3.72 -10.78 3.14
N GLN A 198 4.26 -11.95 3.41
CA GLN A 198 5.44 -12.47 2.70
C GLN A 198 5.32 -12.41 1.17
N PRO A 199 4.22 -12.85 0.52
CA PRO A 199 4.14 -12.79 -0.94
C PRO A 199 4.13 -11.35 -1.48
N LEU A 200 3.51 -10.39 -0.75
CA LEU A 200 3.57 -8.97 -1.10
C LEU A 200 5.00 -8.44 -0.98
N LEU A 201 5.71 -8.76 0.11
CA LEU A 201 7.06 -8.29 0.35
C LEU A 201 8.05 -8.84 -0.69
N GLU A 202 7.94 -10.12 -1.04
CA GLU A 202 8.73 -10.74 -2.11
C GLU A 202 8.49 -10.05 -3.45
N TRP A 203 7.22 -9.77 -3.79
CA TRP A 203 6.87 -9.05 -5.01
C TRP A 203 7.39 -7.61 -4.99
N VAL A 204 7.31 -6.91 -3.85
CA VAL A 204 7.84 -5.54 -3.70
C VAL A 204 9.34 -5.49 -3.93
N LEU A 205 10.09 -6.45 -3.36
CA LEU A 205 11.55 -6.47 -3.42
C LEU A 205 12.09 -7.00 -4.76
N ARG A 206 11.28 -7.70 -5.57
CA ARG A 206 11.70 -8.18 -6.89
C ARG A 206 12.05 -7.01 -7.79
N GLU A 207 13.19 -7.11 -8.42
CA GLU A 207 13.61 -6.23 -9.53
C GLU A 207 12.97 -6.76 -10.81
N ASP A 208 12.13 -5.93 -11.46
CA ASP A 208 11.44 -6.23 -12.72
C ASP A 208 12.22 -5.68 -13.91
#